data_1373d0a4915e3c31e95b3759ecf209b7
#
_entry.id   1373d0a4915e3c31e95b3759ecf209b7
#
_cell.length_a   1.000
_cell.length_b   1.000
_cell.length_c   1.000
_cell.angle_alpha   90.00
_cell.angle_beta   90.00
_cell.angle_gamma   90.00
#
_symmetry.space_group_name_H-M   'P 1'
#
loop_
_entity.id
_entity.type
_entity.pdbx_description
1 polymer ?
#
loop_
_entity_poly.entity_id
_entity_poly.type
_entity_poly.pdbx_seq_one_letter_code
_entity_poly.pdbx_strand_id
1 'polypeptide(L)'
;MRFKKGNRWKGSKGKLRYKTWRKNVFELNKRKVGLSKYYVCIKFNKKRKTTRVLHAHHIFSWDRFQERRYDSKNGVVLCIKCHNGFHRKYKFEALDKPNLLLEYLNGNQAVKDYIKE
;
A
#
# COMPACT_ATOMS: atom_id res chain seq x y z
N MET A 1 -5.37 -16.99 0.00
CA MET A 1 -6.69 -16.75 -0.62
C MET A 1 -6.54 -16.06 -1.95
N ARG A 2 -7.36 -16.47 -2.86
CA ARG A 2 -7.43 -15.83 -4.15
C ARG A 2 -8.70 -15.04 -4.30
N PHE A 3 -8.55 -13.82 -4.79
CA PHE A 3 -9.73 -13.06 -5.13
C PHE A 3 -10.26 -13.48 -6.47
N LYS A 4 -11.54 -13.55 -6.58
CA LYS A 4 -12.17 -13.63 -7.87
C LYS A 4 -12.10 -12.24 -8.46
N LYS A 5 -11.65 -12.13 -9.69
CA LYS A 5 -11.50 -10.81 -10.32
C LYS A 5 -12.78 -10.00 -10.31
N GLY A 6 -13.90 -10.63 -10.55
CA GLY A 6 -15.19 -9.95 -10.56
C GLY A 6 -15.58 -9.38 -9.21
N ASN A 7 -15.11 -9.97 -8.11
CA ASN A 7 -15.42 -9.46 -6.79
C ASN A 7 -14.59 -8.23 -6.45
N ARG A 8 -13.38 -8.15 -7.01
CA ARG A 8 -12.47 -7.07 -6.70
C ARG A 8 -12.70 -5.85 -7.58
N TRP A 9 -13.09 -6.07 -8.81
CA TRP A 9 -13.17 -5.02 -9.81
C TRP A 9 -14.54 -4.97 -10.42
N LYS A 10 -15.56 -4.76 -9.67
CA LYS A 10 -16.89 -4.73 -10.24
C LYS A 10 -16.98 -3.67 -11.33
N GLY A 11 -16.83 -4.12 -12.57
CA GLY A 11 -16.88 -3.27 -13.73
C GLY A 11 -15.76 -2.27 -13.80
N SER A 12 -15.84 -1.37 -14.79
CA SER A 12 -14.84 -0.35 -15.01
C SER A 12 -14.77 0.67 -13.88
N LYS A 13 -15.85 0.88 -13.18
CA LYS A 13 -15.93 1.86 -12.10
C LYS A 13 -15.02 1.49 -10.94
N GLY A 14 -15.06 0.24 -10.51
CA GLY A 14 -14.20 -0.23 -9.43
C GLY A 14 -12.74 -0.20 -9.82
N LYS A 15 -12.44 -0.56 -11.05
CA LYS A 15 -11.08 -0.54 -11.58
C LYS A 15 -10.53 0.88 -11.60
N LEU A 16 -11.34 1.84 -12.02
CA LEU A 16 -10.94 3.24 -12.08
C LEU A 16 -10.67 3.80 -10.68
N ARG A 17 -11.51 3.45 -9.71
CA ARG A 17 -11.32 3.90 -8.33
C ARG A 17 -10.02 3.36 -7.74
N TYR A 18 -9.69 2.12 -8.04
CA TYR A 18 -8.42 1.55 -7.58
C TYR A 18 -7.23 2.27 -8.21
N LYS A 19 -7.29 2.53 -9.49
CA LYS A 19 -6.20 3.25 -10.18
C LYS A 19 -6.00 4.62 -9.58
N THR A 20 -7.09 5.32 -9.28
CA THR A 20 -7.03 6.63 -8.64
C THR A 20 -6.41 6.54 -7.26
N TRP A 21 -6.84 5.56 -6.47
CA TRP A 21 -6.27 5.33 -5.14
C TRP A 21 -4.76 5.09 -5.23
N ARG A 22 -4.35 4.21 -6.14
CA ARG A 22 -2.94 3.87 -6.34
C ARG A 22 -2.12 5.12 -6.70
N LYS A 23 -2.61 5.89 -7.65
CA LYS A 23 -1.96 7.13 -8.05
C LYS A 23 -1.80 8.07 -6.86
N ASN A 24 -2.86 8.22 -6.07
CA ASN A 24 -2.83 9.13 -4.93
C ASN A 24 -1.91 8.65 -3.82
N VAL A 25 -1.79 7.34 -3.60
CA VAL A 25 -0.83 6.80 -2.65
C VAL A 25 0.59 7.18 -3.07
N PHE A 26 0.92 7.02 -4.34
CA PHE A 26 2.25 7.41 -4.82
C PHE A 26 2.48 8.91 -4.70
N GLU A 27 1.47 9.72 -5.01
CA GLU A 27 1.59 11.18 -4.89
C GLU A 27 1.83 11.61 -3.46
N LEU A 28 1.12 11.03 -2.50
CA LEU A 28 1.28 11.37 -1.09
C LEU A 28 2.64 10.94 -0.53
N ASN A 29 3.24 9.92 -1.13
CA ASN A 29 4.51 9.38 -0.65
C ASN A 29 5.71 9.78 -1.49
N LYS A 30 5.48 10.61 -2.49
CA LYS A 30 6.54 11.13 -3.34
C LYS A 30 7.45 12.04 -2.54
N ARG A 31 8.74 11.95 -2.82
CA ARG A 31 9.74 12.83 -2.21
C ARG A 31 10.38 13.70 -3.26
N LYS A 32 10.79 14.89 -2.86
CA LYS A 32 11.40 15.86 -3.77
C LYS A 32 12.76 16.32 -3.26
N VAL A 33 13.69 16.47 -4.20
CA VAL A 33 14.98 17.10 -3.93
C VAL A 33 15.19 18.11 -5.07
N GLY A 34 15.03 19.40 -4.75
CA GLY A 34 15.07 20.45 -5.78
C GLY A 34 13.94 20.24 -6.77
N LEU A 35 14.27 20.15 -8.05
CA LEU A 35 13.29 19.90 -9.12
C LEU A 35 13.07 18.43 -9.39
N SER A 36 13.83 17.55 -8.75
CA SER A 36 13.70 16.11 -8.95
C SER A 36 12.72 15.51 -7.98
N LYS A 37 12.00 14.48 -8.45
CA LYS A 37 11.11 13.71 -7.58
C LYS A 37 11.54 12.25 -7.61
N TYR A 38 11.25 11.54 -6.53
CA TYR A 38 11.54 10.12 -6.46
C TYR A 38 10.58 9.44 -5.50
N TYR A 39 10.55 8.12 -5.56
CA TYR A 39 9.70 7.28 -4.72
C TYR A 39 10.59 6.31 -3.97
N VAL A 40 10.15 5.91 -2.78
CA VAL A 40 10.97 5.08 -1.89
C VAL A 40 10.15 3.92 -1.37
N CYS A 41 10.74 2.72 -1.40
CA CYS A 41 10.18 1.60 -0.64
C CYS A 41 10.33 1.93 0.84
N ILE A 42 9.21 2.00 1.56
CA ILE A 42 9.21 2.46 2.95
C ILE A 42 10.02 1.54 3.87
N LYS A 43 10.17 0.26 3.50
CA LYS A 43 10.92 -0.68 4.33
C LYS A 43 12.43 -0.53 4.16
N PHE A 44 12.91 -0.39 2.93
CA PHE A 44 14.34 -0.35 2.64
C PHE A 44 14.87 1.03 2.26
N ASN A 45 14.00 2.02 2.12
CA ASN A 45 14.39 3.39 1.72
C ASN A 45 15.16 3.45 0.40
N LYS A 46 14.91 2.50 -0.48
CA LYS A 46 15.60 2.45 -1.77
C LYS A 46 14.90 3.36 -2.75
N LYS A 47 15.65 4.33 -3.29
CA LYS A 47 15.10 5.35 -4.19
C LYS A 47 14.80 4.81 -5.59
N ARG A 48 13.69 5.27 -6.16
CA ARG A 48 13.30 4.94 -7.53
C ARG A 48 12.75 6.18 -8.20
N LYS A 49 13.12 6.41 -9.44
CA LYS A 49 12.60 7.55 -10.19
C LYS A 49 11.21 7.32 -10.74
N THR A 50 10.83 6.06 -10.89
CA THR A 50 9.51 5.69 -11.40
C THR A 50 8.84 4.72 -10.44
N THR A 51 7.53 4.48 -10.66
CA THR A 51 6.77 3.56 -9.83
C THR A 51 6.73 2.13 -10.39
N ARG A 52 7.49 1.85 -11.46
CA ARG A 52 7.39 0.58 -12.18
C ARG A 52 7.68 -0.66 -11.33
N VAL A 53 8.63 -0.55 -10.40
CA VAL A 53 9.02 -1.67 -9.54
C VAL A 53 8.51 -1.51 -8.12
N LEU A 54 7.51 -0.65 -7.96
CA LEU A 54 6.93 -0.37 -6.65
C LEU A 54 5.45 -0.71 -6.65
N HIS A 55 4.95 -1.07 -5.48
CA HIS A 55 3.53 -1.38 -5.27
C HIS A 55 2.95 -0.45 -4.22
N ALA A 56 1.72 -0.02 -4.43
CA ALA A 56 0.94 0.62 -3.39
C ALA A 56 0.26 -0.49 -2.60
N HIS A 57 0.51 -0.56 -1.30
CA HIS A 57 0.01 -1.61 -0.43
C HIS A 57 -0.93 -1.02 0.61
N HIS A 58 -2.09 -1.65 0.81
CA HIS A 58 -3.07 -1.18 1.79
C HIS A 58 -2.60 -1.43 3.22
N ILE A 59 -2.77 -0.44 4.09
CA ILE A 59 -2.50 -0.59 5.52
C ILE A 59 -3.60 -1.43 6.16
N PHE A 60 -4.86 -0.97 6.01
CA PHE A 60 -6.04 -1.77 6.33
C PHE A 60 -6.43 -2.51 5.06
N SER A 61 -6.53 -3.81 5.12
CA SER A 61 -6.66 -4.63 3.93
C SER A 61 -7.90 -4.28 3.09
N TRP A 62 -7.74 -4.41 1.78
CA TRP A 62 -8.84 -4.26 0.83
C TRP A 62 -10.01 -5.17 1.19
N ASP A 63 -9.71 -6.38 1.61
CA ASP A 63 -10.69 -7.43 1.83
C ASP A 63 -11.61 -7.17 3.02
N ARG A 64 -11.04 -6.71 4.13
CA ARG A 64 -11.75 -6.65 5.40
C ARG A 64 -12.22 -5.25 5.79
N PHE A 65 -11.67 -4.21 5.18
CA PHE A 65 -11.92 -2.84 5.59
C PHE A 65 -12.42 -2.00 4.43
N GLN A 66 -13.67 -2.26 4.03
CA GLN A 66 -14.26 -1.61 2.86
C GLN A 66 -14.29 -0.10 2.94
N GLU A 67 -14.55 0.45 4.11
CA GLU A 67 -14.66 1.89 4.31
C GLU A 67 -13.33 2.61 4.13
N ARG A 68 -12.21 1.89 4.17
CA ARG A 68 -10.89 2.49 3.98
C ARG A 68 -10.26 2.13 2.65
N ARG A 69 -11.00 1.39 1.85
CA ARG A 69 -10.48 0.79 0.62
C ARG A 69 -9.88 1.79 -0.35
N TYR A 70 -10.49 2.95 -0.46
CA TYR A 70 -10.05 3.99 -1.40
C TYR A 70 -9.50 5.23 -0.71
N ASP A 71 -9.27 5.17 0.57
CA ASP A 71 -8.62 6.26 1.30
C ASP A 71 -7.14 6.30 0.91
N SER A 72 -6.71 7.41 0.33
CA SER A 72 -5.33 7.55 -0.14
C SER A 72 -4.31 7.49 0.98
N LYS A 73 -4.71 7.76 2.21
CA LYS A 73 -3.84 7.62 3.38
C LYS A 73 -3.67 6.16 3.80
N ASN A 74 -4.57 5.30 3.34
CA ASN A 74 -4.53 3.88 3.64
C ASN A 74 -3.61 3.15 2.66
N GLY A 75 -2.38 3.63 2.55
CA GLY A 75 -1.45 3.02 1.63
C GLY A 75 0.00 3.36 1.94
N VAL A 76 0.87 2.43 1.61
CA VAL A 76 2.31 2.63 1.69
C VAL A 76 2.93 2.15 0.40
N VAL A 77 4.15 2.61 0.13
CA VAL A 77 4.89 2.21 -1.06
C VAL A 77 5.91 1.16 -0.68
N LEU A 78 5.82 -0.01 -1.30
CA LEU A 78 6.76 -1.11 -1.10
C LEU A 78 7.32 -1.56 -2.43
N CYS A 79 8.58 -1.96 -2.47
CA CYS A 79 9.11 -2.60 -3.65
C CYS A 79 8.49 -4.01 -3.78
N ILE A 80 8.57 -4.57 -4.98
CA ILE A 80 7.99 -5.89 -5.25
C ILE A 80 8.49 -6.94 -4.27
N LYS A 81 9.78 -6.92 -3.97
CA LYS A 81 10.39 -7.87 -3.06
C LYS A 81 9.82 -7.76 -1.65
N CYS A 82 9.67 -6.54 -1.14
CA CYS A 82 9.13 -6.33 0.20
C CYS A 82 7.65 -6.67 0.26
N HIS A 83 6.91 -6.33 -0.78
CA HIS A 83 5.49 -6.64 -0.87
C HIS A 83 5.26 -8.15 -0.84
N ASN A 84 6.00 -8.87 -1.67
CA ASN A 84 5.91 -10.33 -1.69
C ASN A 84 6.38 -10.96 -0.37
N GLY A 85 7.42 -10.38 0.22
CA GLY A 85 7.93 -10.83 1.51
C GLY A 85 6.90 -10.70 2.62
N PHE A 86 6.16 -9.59 2.62
CA PHE A 86 5.10 -9.38 3.60
C PHE A 86 4.02 -10.45 3.46
N HIS A 87 3.53 -10.68 2.25
CA HIS A 87 2.48 -11.68 2.03
C HIS A 87 2.94 -13.08 2.35
N ARG A 88 4.20 -13.39 2.07
CA ARG A 88 4.76 -14.70 2.38
C ARG A 88 4.87 -14.93 3.88
N LYS A 89 5.24 -13.89 4.62
CA LYS A 89 5.43 -14.00 6.07
C LYS A 89 4.12 -14.11 6.82
N TYR A 90 3.14 -13.26 6.50
CA TYR A 90 1.92 -13.18 7.30
C TYR A 90 0.70 -13.85 6.68
N LYS A 91 0.74 -14.09 5.37
CA LYS A 91 -0.36 -14.76 4.67
C LYS A 91 -1.71 -14.12 4.97
N PHE A 92 -2.70 -14.93 5.30
CA PHE A 92 -4.07 -14.43 5.51
C PHE A 92 -4.26 -13.73 6.86
N GLU A 93 -3.36 -13.96 7.78
CA GLU A 93 -3.47 -13.34 9.11
C GLU A 93 -3.46 -11.81 9.01
N ALA A 94 -2.72 -11.27 8.07
CA ALA A 94 -2.61 -9.83 7.90
C ALA A 94 -3.90 -9.17 7.43
N LEU A 95 -4.86 -9.93 6.89
CA LEU A 95 -6.10 -9.35 6.39
C LEU A 95 -6.90 -8.65 7.49
N ASP A 96 -6.87 -9.19 8.69
CA ASP A 96 -7.63 -8.63 9.82
C ASP A 96 -6.77 -7.80 10.77
N LYS A 97 -5.45 -7.81 10.59
CA LYS A 97 -4.53 -7.26 11.58
C LYS A 97 -3.56 -6.27 10.95
N PRO A 98 -3.97 -5.00 10.81
CA PRO A 98 -3.06 -3.99 10.23
C PRO A 98 -1.78 -3.81 11.05
N ASN A 99 -1.78 -4.16 12.33
CA ASN A 99 -0.59 -4.09 13.16
C ASN A 99 0.55 -4.99 12.67
N LEU A 100 0.24 -6.03 11.90
CA LEU A 100 1.29 -6.88 11.33
C LEU A 100 2.11 -6.13 10.30
N LEU A 101 1.49 -5.23 9.55
CA LEU A 101 2.24 -4.38 8.63
C LEU A 101 3.14 -3.43 9.43
N LEU A 102 2.62 -2.86 10.50
CA LEU A 102 3.41 -1.99 11.36
C LEU A 102 4.65 -2.70 11.90
N GLU A 103 4.48 -3.94 12.35
CA GLU A 103 5.58 -4.77 12.81
C GLU A 103 6.61 -5.00 11.70
N TYR A 104 6.12 -5.34 10.51
CA TYR A 104 6.99 -5.58 9.35
C TYR A 104 7.79 -4.33 8.97
N LEU A 105 7.23 -3.16 9.18
CA LEU A 105 7.86 -1.88 8.90
C LEU A 105 8.63 -1.30 10.08
N ASN A 106 8.89 -2.12 11.09
CA ASN A 106 9.68 -1.74 12.26
C ASN A 106 9.11 -0.54 13.02
N GLY A 107 7.77 -0.49 13.13
CA GLY A 107 7.12 0.57 13.90
C GLY A 107 7.07 1.91 13.20
N ASN A 108 7.02 1.94 11.88
CA ASN A 108 6.96 3.18 11.13
C ASN A 108 5.90 4.13 11.70
N GLN A 109 6.30 5.37 12.01
CA GLN A 109 5.44 6.31 12.72
C GLN A 109 4.20 6.71 11.92
N ALA A 110 4.33 6.95 10.62
CA ALA A 110 3.18 7.34 9.80
C ALA A 110 2.13 6.24 9.75
N VAL A 111 2.55 4.99 9.63
CA VAL A 111 1.64 3.84 9.64
C VAL A 111 1.00 3.70 11.01
N LYS A 112 1.78 3.84 12.07
CA LYS A 112 1.28 3.77 13.44
C LYS A 112 0.20 4.83 13.69
N ASP A 113 0.43 6.05 13.23
CA ASP A 113 -0.54 7.13 13.41
C ASP A 113 -1.82 6.86 12.63
N TYR A 114 -1.69 6.35 11.41
CA TYR A 114 -2.87 6.05 10.62
C TYR A 114 -3.73 4.95 11.26
N ILE A 115 -3.10 3.92 11.80
CA ILE A 115 -3.82 2.81 12.44
C ILE A 115 -4.63 3.30 13.62
N LYS A 116 -4.17 4.34 14.30
CA LYS A 116 -4.87 4.89 15.48
C LYS A 116 -6.07 5.76 15.13
N GLU A 117 -6.18 6.21 13.89
CA GLU A 117 -7.29 7.10 13.49
C GLU A 117 -8.65 6.43 13.56
#